data_3388335955d68c20bd96ac845b626005
#
_entry.id   3388335955d68c20bd96ac845b626005
#
_cell.length_a   1.000
_cell.length_b   1.000
_cell.length_c   1.000
_cell.angle_alpha   90.00
_cell.angle_beta   90.00
_cell.angle_gamma   90.00
#
_symmetry.space_group_name_H-M   'P 1'
#
loop_
_entity.id
_entity.type
_entity.pdbx_description
1 polymer ?
#
loop_
_entity_poly.entity_id
_entity_poly.type
_entity_poly.pdbx_seq_one_letter_code
_entity_poly.pdbx_strand_id
1 'polypeptide(L)'
;MNREMPYLDSFMKETSRLSPGPIGKPTLSSSISSMAVEKNHYLTSTTVSAPRTVMVPYTMEDGCHIPAGNWIAIPQLALMRDEKIWPNGKEFEGFRFVDEQGDASESRFTHPSHEFPFWGSIKHACPARFYVSVVIKMVLSHLLLDYEFKLENPTAAPFLTFGKVRVPSPFMTLLVRKRSTGSRV
;
A
#
# COMPACT_ATOMS: atom_id res chain seq x y z
N MET A 1 -8.28 -14.35 -20.70
CA MET A 1 -9.63 -13.79 -20.47
C MET A 1 -9.50 -12.86 -19.27
N ASN A 2 -9.16 -11.58 -19.56
CA ASN A 2 -8.94 -10.57 -18.54
C ASN A 2 -10.31 -9.96 -18.21
N ARG A 3 -11.05 -10.55 -17.29
CA ARG A 3 -12.28 -9.90 -16.80
C ARG A 3 -11.81 -8.70 -15.97
N GLU A 4 -11.98 -7.54 -16.57
CA GLU A 4 -11.79 -6.29 -15.86
C GLU A 4 -12.83 -6.25 -14.74
N MET A 5 -12.35 -6.17 -13.51
CA MET A 5 -13.17 -6.01 -12.30
C MET A 5 -12.83 -4.63 -11.72
N PRO A 6 -13.33 -3.53 -12.32
CA PRO A 6 -12.90 -2.18 -12.00
C PRO A 6 -13.13 -1.82 -10.53
N TYR A 7 -14.27 -2.18 -9.97
CA TYR A 7 -14.58 -1.93 -8.56
C TYR A 7 -13.64 -2.69 -7.62
N LEU A 8 -13.33 -3.95 -7.95
CA LEU A 8 -12.40 -4.74 -7.13
C LEU A 8 -10.96 -4.23 -7.29
N ASP A 9 -10.60 -3.79 -8.47
CA ASP A 9 -9.30 -3.17 -8.76
C ASP A 9 -9.12 -1.88 -7.93
N SER A 10 -10.14 -1.01 -7.95
CA SER A 10 -10.19 0.21 -7.15
C SER A 10 -10.10 -0.07 -5.65
N PHE A 11 -10.89 -1.03 -5.16
CA PHE A 11 -10.88 -1.43 -3.76
C PHE A 11 -9.49 -1.92 -3.30
N MET A 12 -8.84 -2.75 -4.11
CA MET A 12 -7.49 -3.25 -3.84
C MET A 12 -6.46 -2.11 -3.82
N LYS A 13 -6.56 -1.18 -4.78
CA LYS A 13 -5.69 -0.02 -4.87
C LYS A 13 -5.85 0.90 -3.66
N GLU A 14 -7.08 1.20 -3.27
CA GLU A 14 -7.40 2.03 -2.10
C GLU A 14 -6.95 1.37 -0.78
N THR A 15 -7.18 0.07 -0.63
CA THR A 15 -6.67 -0.70 0.51
C THR A 15 -5.15 -0.60 0.61
N SER A 16 -4.46 -0.75 -0.53
CA SER A 16 -2.99 -0.67 -0.58
C SER A 16 -2.47 0.75 -0.35
N ARG A 17 -3.22 1.77 -0.77
CA ARG A 17 -2.90 3.17 -0.52
C ARG A 17 -2.90 3.50 0.97
N LEU A 18 -3.93 3.07 1.69
CA LEU A 18 -4.05 3.32 3.12
C LEU A 18 -3.23 2.37 3.99
N SER A 19 -2.90 1.21 3.47
CA SER A 19 -2.22 0.15 4.22
C SER A 19 -1.12 -0.49 3.39
N PRO A 20 -0.11 0.30 2.95
CA PRO A 20 1.00 -0.27 2.22
C PRO A 20 1.73 -1.27 3.12
N GLY A 21 1.83 -2.51 2.63
CA GLY A 21 2.57 -3.57 3.31
C GLY A 21 4.08 -3.31 3.33
N PRO A 22 4.84 -4.06 4.12
CA PRO A 22 6.29 -4.00 4.10
C PRO A 22 6.80 -4.47 2.73
N ILE A 23 7.46 -3.61 2.00
CA ILE A 23 8.13 -3.96 0.75
C ILE A 23 9.56 -4.37 1.09
N GLY A 24 9.83 -5.67 1.03
CA GLY A 24 11.16 -6.26 1.23
C GLY A 24 11.36 -6.88 2.62
N LYS A 25 12.23 -7.89 2.69
CA LYS A 25 12.70 -8.43 3.97
C LYS A 25 13.41 -7.32 4.74
N PRO A 26 13.09 -7.09 6.02
CA PRO A 26 13.92 -6.25 6.85
C PRO A 26 15.26 -6.98 7.04
N THR A 27 16.26 -6.65 6.25
CA THR A 27 17.63 -7.01 6.60
C THR A 27 17.95 -6.14 7.81
N LEU A 28 17.91 -6.75 8.99
CA LEU A 28 18.30 -6.13 10.24
C LEU A 28 19.82 -5.95 10.20
N SER A 29 20.27 -4.93 9.47
CA SER A 29 21.64 -4.46 9.58
C SER A 29 21.69 -3.57 10.81
N SER A 30 22.54 -3.94 11.75
CA SER A 30 22.85 -3.22 12.98
C SER A 30 23.33 -1.77 12.79
N SER A 31 23.45 -1.31 11.55
CA SER A 31 23.90 0.03 11.18
C SER A 31 22.80 1.09 11.07
N ILE A 32 21.55 0.76 11.44
CA ILE A 32 20.42 1.72 11.38
C ILE A 32 20.46 2.74 12.54
N SER A 33 21.40 2.59 13.46
CA SER A 33 21.50 3.46 14.65
C SER A 33 21.95 4.90 14.38
N SER A 34 22.38 5.23 13.18
CA SER A 34 22.93 6.56 12.85
C SER A 34 22.17 7.35 11.78
N MET A 35 20.99 6.91 11.37
CA MET A 35 20.16 7.82 10.59
C MET A 35 19.66 8.91 11.54
N ALA A 36 20.22 10.10 11.37
CA ALA A 36 19.79 11.32 12.05
C ALA A 36 18.28 11.51 11.89
N VAL A 37 17.53 10.98 12.85
CA VAL A 37 16.15 11.36 13.11
C VAL A 37 16.23 12.63 13.96
N GLU A 38 16.79 13.68 13.40
CA GLU A 38 16.72 14.99 14.02
C GLU A 38 15.57 15.78 13.42
N LYS A 39 14.62 16.02 14.30
CA LYS A 39 13.69 17.16 14.28
C LYS A 39 12.60 17.20 13.21
N ASN A 40 11.82 16.11 13.01
CA ASN A 40 10.44 16.33 12.63
C ASN A 40 9.55 15.17 13.09
N HIS A 41 8.59 15.47 13.94
CA HIS A 41 7.60 14.54 14.53
C HIS A 41 6.74 13.76 13.50
N TYR A 42 6.95 13.96 12.23
CA TYR A 42 6.18 13.31 11.14
C TYR A 42 6.73 11.94 10.71
N LEU A 43 7.92 11.53 11.16
CA LEU A 43 8.57 10.30 10.70
C LEU A 43 8.28 9.05 11.53
N THR A 44 7.57 9.16 12.65
CA THR A 44 7.36 8.05 13.58
C THR A 44 6.33 7.02 13.13
N SER A 45 5.59 7.29 12.05
CA SER A 45 4.52 6.40 11.55
C SER A 45 4.56 6.14 10.05
N THR A 46 5.63 6.47 9.35
CA THR A 46 5.69 6.35 7.89
C THR A 46 6.33 5.05 7.46
N THR A 47 5.53 4.19 6.82
CA THR A 47 6.09 3.09 6.03
C THR A 47 6.87 3.69 4.86
N VAL A 48 8.14 3.37 4.78
CA VAL A 48 9.03 3.80 3.69
C VAL A 48 9.22 2.67 2.70
N SER A 49 9.38 3.00 1.43
CA SER A 49 9.61 2.03 0.36
C SER A 49 10.85 2.36 -0.47
N ALA A 50 11.24 1.41 -1.32
CA ALA A 50 12.32 1.56 -2.27
C ALA A 50 13.63 2.13 -1.69
N PRO A 51 14.14 1.57 -0.56
CA PRO A 51 15.41 2.03 0.00
C PRO A 51 16.55 1.83 -1.02
N ARG A 52 17.41 2.84 -1.13
CA ARG A 52 18.58 2.82 -2.02
C ARG A 52 19.78 3.38 -1.29
N THR A 53 20.94 2.80 -1.54
CA THR A 53 22.22 3.38 -1.10
C THR A 53 22.71 4.33 -2.17
N VAL A 54 23.10 5.52 -1.77
CA VAL A 54 23.70 6.52 -2.65
C VAL A 54 25.14 6.09 -2.93
N MET A 55 25.43 5.68 -4.15
CA MET A 55 26.74 5.17 -4.54
C MET A 55 27.73 6.29 -4.90
N VAL A 56 27.22 7.40 -5.42
CA VAL A 56 27.97 8.60 -5.78
C VAL A 56 27.27 9.80 -5.14
N PRO A 57 28.01 10.76 -4.55
CA PRO A 57 27.38 11.94 -3.97
C PRO A 57 26.45 12.63 -4.97
N TYR A 58 25.29 13.03 -4.51
CA TYR A 58 24.25 13.65 -5.35
C TYR A 58 23.72 14.91 -4.69
N THR A 59 23.53 15.95 -5.45
CA THR A 59 22.85 17.17 -4.99
C THR A 59 21.51 17.29 -5.69
N MET A 60 20.44 17.40 -4.92
CA MET A 60 19.08 17.60 -5.42
C MET A 60 18.91 19.02 -5.97
N GLU A 61 17.85 19.25 -6.74
CA GLU A 61 17.54 20.55 -7.33
C GLU A 61 17.30 21.65 -6.27
N ASP A 62 16.82 21.27 -5.09
CA ASP A 62 16.61 22.16 -3.93
C ASP A 62 17.90 22.48 -3.17
N GLY A 63 19.07 21.99 -3.64
CA GLY A 63 20.37 22.15 -3.02
C GLY A 63 20.71 21.14 -1.92
N CYS A 64 19.80 20.21 -1.59
CA CYS A 64 20.08 19.16 -0.59
C CYS A 64 21.19 18.23 -1.09
N HIS A 65 22.32 18.19 -0.38
CA HIS A 65 23.46 17.34 -0.72
C HIS A 65 23.40 16.02 0.04
N ILE A 66 23.46 14.91 -0.71
CA ILE A 66 23.42 13.55 -0.16
C ILE A 66 24.77 12.89 -0.41
N PRO A 67 25.58 12.65 0.62
CA PRO A 67 26.86 11.96 0.50
C PRO A 67 26.72 10.50 0.03
N ALA A 68 27.77 9.98 -0.58
CA ALA A 68 27.87 8.55 -0.86
C ALA A 68 27.78 7.72 0.44
N GLY A 69 27.20 6.54 0.36
CA GLY A 69 26.98 5.65 1.50
C GLY A 69 25.66 5.92 2.27
N ASN A 70 25.05 7.07 2.08
CA ASN A 70 23.76 7.37 2.70
C ASN A 70 22.62 6.55 2.07
N TRP A 71 21.57 6.35 2.87
CA TRP A 71 20.36 5.69 2.40
C TRP A 71 19.28 6.72 2.13
N ILE A 72 18.56 6.53 1.02
CA ILE A 72 17.37 7.28 0.67
C ILE A 72 16.19 6.32 0.54
N ALA A 73 15.00 6.79 0.87
CA ALA A 73 13.77 6.02 0.73
C ALA A 73 12.57 6.94 0.49
N ILE A 74 11.52 6.41 -0.12
CA ILE A 74 10.28 7.15 -0.37
C ILE A 74 9.39 7.00 0.86
N PRO A 75 8.86 8.09 1.47
CA PRO A 75 7.89 8.05 2.57
C PRO A 75 6.49 7.67 2.03
N GLN A 76 6.36 6.42 1.61
CA GLN A 76 5.21 5.91 0.86
C GLN A 76 3.88 6.19 1.54
N LEU A 77 3.77 5.91 2.85
CA LEU A 77 2.50 6.09 3.56
C LEU A 77 2.10 7.56 3.65
N ALA A 78 3.07 8.46 3.86
CA ALA A 78 2.80 9.90 3.90
C ALA A 78 2.34 10.40 2.54
N LEU A 79 3.05 10.04 1.47
CA LEU A 79 2.72 10.41 0.10
C LEU A 79 1.32 9.92 -0.31
N MET A 80 1.00 8.66 0.00
CA MET A 80 -0.27 8.06 -0.37
C MET A 80 -1.46 8.53 0.48
N ARG A 81 -1.22 9.37 1.49
CA ARG A 81 -2.23 9.99 2.34
C ARG A 81 -2.21 11.52 2.29
N ASP A 82 -1.36 12.10 1.47
CA ASP A 82 -1.26 13.55 1.31
C ASP A 82 -2.55 14.10 0.70
N GLU A 83 -3.24 14.96 1.44
CA GLU A 83 -4.52 15.54 1.03
C GLU A 83 -4.38 16.53 -0.16
N LYS A 84 -3.15 16.98 -0.46
CA LYS A 84 -2.87 17.78 -1.66
C LYS A 84 -2.94 16.94 -2.95
N ILE A 85 -2.69 15.63 -2.83
CA ILE A 85 -2.70 14.69 -3.94
C ILE A 85 -4.01 13.89 -3.95
N TRP A 86 -4.46 13.49 -2.77
CA TRP A 86 -5.60 12.62 -2.57
C TRP A 86 -6.66 13.34 -1.72
N PRO A 87 -7.73 13.90 -2.32
CA PRO A 87 -8.83 14.45 -1.53
C PRO A 87 -9.34 13.42 -0.52
N ASN A 88 -9.54 13.83 0.75
CA ASN A 88 -9.84 12.94 1.86
C ASN A 88 -8.83 11.80 2.02
N GLY A 89 -7.54 12.10 1.84
CA GLY A 89 -6.47 11.11 1.69
C GLY A 89 -6.30 10.14 2.86
N LYS A 90 -6.86 10.43 4.03
CA LYS A 90 -6.84 9.58 5.23
C LYS A 90 -8.06 8.66 5.34
N GLU A 91 -9.11 8.94 4.56
CA GLU A 91 -10.34 8.18 4.56
C GLU A 91 -10.31 7.07 3.51
N PHE A 92 -11.02 5.98 3.80
CA PHE A 92 -11.15 4.87 2.88
C PHE A 92 -12.33 5.10 1.92
N GLU A 93 -12.03 5.23 0.65
CA GLU A 93 -13.02 5.35 -0.41
C GLU A 93 -12.81 4.22 -1.43
N GLY A 94 -13.45 3.07 -1.21
CA GLY A 94 -13.20 1.84 -1.96
C GLY A 94 -13.30 1.96 -3.49
N PHE A 95 -14.04 2.96 -3.98
CA PHE A 95 -14.25 3.19 -5.41
C PHE A 95 -13.63 4.50 -5.93
N ARG A 96 -12.67 5.05 -5.19
CA ARG A 96 -11.94 6.28 -5.55
C ARG A 96 -11.36 6.26 -6.97
N PHE A 97 -11.02 5.10 -7.48
CA PHE A 97 -10.36 4.92 -8.77
C PHE A 97 -11.28 4.44 -9.88
N VAL A 98 -12.58 4.47 -9.67
CA VAL A 98 -13.60 4.18 -10.68
C VAL A 98 -14.21 5.50 -11.13
N ASP A 99 -14.29 5.71 -12.45
CA ASP A 99 -14.94 6.88 -13.01
C ASP A 99 -16.48 6.77 -12.98
N GLU A 100 -17.18 7.82 -13.47
CA GLU A 100 -18.64 7.85 -13.54
C GLU A 100 -19.22 6.77 -14.46
N GLN A 101 -18.42 6.25 -15.39
CA GLN A 101 -18.79 5.19 -16.32
C GLN A 101 -18.55 3.80 -15.74
N GLY A 102 -17.94 3.71 -14.56
CA GLY A 102 -17.60 2.45 -13.92
C GLY A 102 -16.31 1.82 -14.45
N ASP A 103 -15.45 2.60 -15.09
CA ASP A 103 -14.13 2.16 -15.58
C ASP A 103 -13.02 2.59 -14.61
N ALA A 104 -11.98 1.76 -14.51
CA ALA A 104 -10.76 2.03 -13.76
C ALA A 104 -9.50 1.81 -14.62
N SER A 105 -9.63 1.83 -15.94
CA SER A 105 -8.56 1.48 -16.88
C SER A 105 -7.32 2.36 -16.73
N GLU A 106 -7.49 3.66 -16.49
CA GLU A 106 -6.42 4.62 -16.30
C GLU A 106 -5.80 4.56 -14.90
N SER A 107 -6.55 4.01 -13.93
CA SER A 107 -6.17 3.98 -12.52
C SER A 107 -5.99 2.57 -11.96
N ARG A 108 -5.65 1.60 -12.80
CA ARG A 108 -5.52 0.18 -12.39
C ARG A 108 -4.58 0.00 -11.20
N PHE A 109 -4.90 -0.96 -10.34
CA PHE A 109 -4.05 -1.34 -9.20
C PHE A 109 -2.61 -1.68 -9.60
N THR A 110 -2.45 -2.26 -10.80
CA THR A 110 -1.14 -2.65 -11.34
C THR A 110 -0.33 -1.50 -11.94
N HIS A 111 -0.91 -0.28 -12.06
CA HIS A 111 -0.22 0.87 -12.62
C HIS A 111 0.53 1.62 -11.51
N PRO A 112 1.89 1.62 -11.52
CA PRO A 112 2.66 2.46 -10.63
C PRO A 112 2.65 3.90 -11.13
N SER A 113 2.54 4.84 -10.21
CA SER A 113 2.73 6.26 -10.48
C SER A 113 3.61 6.90 -9.40
N HIS A 114 3.97 8.16 -9.57
CA HIS A 114 4.71 8.89 -8.55
C HIS A 114 3.89 9.08 -7.27
N GLU A 115 2.58 9.23 -7.40
CA GLU A 115 1.64 9.39 -6.28
C GLU A 115 1.27 8.05 -5.65
N PHE A 116 1.39 6.94 -6.42
CA PHE A 116 1.10 5.59 -5.98
C PHE A 116 2.31 4.65 -6.17
N PRO A 117 3.39 4.83 -5.39
CA PRO A 117 4.61 4.02 -5.50
C PRO A 117 4.51 2.65 -4.81
N PHE A 118 3.31 2.10 -4.66
CA PHE A 118 3.07 0.82 -3.98
C PHE A 118 3.89 -0.33 -4.58
N TRP A 119 3.99 -0.38 -5.89
CA TRP A 119 4.76 -1.39 -6.61
C TRP A 119 6.24 -1.03 -6.82
N GLY A 120 6.69 0.08 -6.27
CA GLY A 120 8.01 0.65 -6.51
C GLY A 120 8.00 1.73 -7.58
N SER A 121 9.19 2.18 -8.00
CA SER A 121 9.32 3.21 -9.04
C SER A 121 8.97 2.66 -10.43
N ILE A 122 8.52 3.53 -11.33
CA ILE A 122 8.06 3.18 -12.67
C ILE A 122 9.04 2.25 -13.42
N LYS A 123 10.35 2.57 -13.41
CA LYS A 123 11.39 1.77 -14.07
C LYS A 123 11.72 0.44 -13.36
N HIS A 124 11.46 0.36 -12.05
CA HIS A 124 11.79 -0.77 -11.19
C HIS A 124 10.56 -1.29 -10.46
N ALA A 125 9.39 -1.15 -11.06
CA ALA A 125 8.16 -1.66 -10.51
C ALA A 125 8.20 -3.19 -10.38
N CYS A 126 7.53 -3.71 -9.34
CA CYS A 126 7.45 -5.14 -9.09
C CYS A 126 6.96 -5.89 -10.36
N PRO A 127 7.74 -6.81 -10.93
CA PRO A 127 7.33 -7.54 -12.13
C PRO A 127 6.15 -8.48 -11.86
N ALA A 128 6.00 -8.96 -10.62
CA ALA A 128 4.92 -9.86 -10.24
C ALA A 128 3.57 -9.16 -10.01
N ARG A 129 3.48 -7.84 -10.10
CA ARG A 129 2.25 -7.08 -9.81
C ARG A 129 1.03 -7.56 -10.57
N PHE A 130 1.20 -7.94 -11.82
CA PHE A 130 0.12 -8.46 -12.65
C PHE A 130 -0.38 -9.82 -12.15
N TYR A 131 0.54 -10.72 -11.87
CA TYR A 131 0.22 -12.05 -11.30
C TYR A 131 -0.47 -11.92 -9.95
N VAL A 132 0.08 -11.12 -9.04
CA VAL A 132 -0.47 -10.89 -7.70
C VAL A 132 -1.88 -10.30 -7.78
N SER A 133 -2.10 -9.31 -8.66
CA SER A 133 -3.42 -8.71 -8.86
C SER A 133 -4.46 -9.76 -9.30
N VAL A 134 -4.11 -10.61 -10.24
CA VAL A 134 -5.01 -11.68 -10.71
C VAL A 134 -5.32 -12.67 -9.61
N VAL A 135 -4.31 -13.14 -8.88
CA VAL A 135 -4.49 -14.11 -7.78
C VAL A 135 -5.39 -13.54 -6.69
N ILE A 136 -5.12 -12.29 -6.24
CA ILE A 136 -5.94 -11.66 -5.21
C ILE A 136 -7.39 -11.49 -5.70
N LYS A 137 -7.62 -11.03 -6.92
CA LYS A 137 -8.96 -10.91 -7.50
C LYS A 137 -9.70 -12.24 -7.53
N MET A 138 -9.03 -13.32 -7.93
CA MET A 138 -9.62 -14.67 -7.93
C MET A 138 -10.04 -15.11 -6.52
N VAL A 139 -9.15 -14.96 -5.55
CA VAL A 139 -9.41 -15.35 -4.16
C VAL A 139 -10.54 -14.50 -3.57
N LEU A 140 -10.47 -13.18 -3.71
CA LEU A 140 -11.50 -12.27 -3.18
C LEU A 140 -12.86 -12.52 -3.84
N SER A 141 -12.92 -12.73 -5.17
CA SER A 141 -14.16 -13.03 -5.86
C SER A 141 -14.80 -14.31 -5.32
N HIS A 142 -14.01 -15.37 -5.13
CA HIS A 142 -14.51 -16.62 -4.57
C HIS A 142 -15.03 -16.43 -3.13
N LEU A 143 -14.23 -15.75 -2.30
CA LEU A 143 -14.61 -15.49 -0.92
C LEU A 143 -15.89 -14.63 -0.82
N LEU A 144 -16.01 -13.57 -1.61
CA LEU A 144 -17.16 -12.67 -1.57
C LEU A 144 -18.45 -13.31 -2.13
N LEU A 145 -18.32 -14.24 -3.07
CA LEU A 145 -19.48 -14.97 -3.61
C LEU A 145 -20.03 -16.02 -2.63
N ASP A 146 -19.12 -16.71 -1.93
CA ASP A 146 -19.52 -17.88 -1.13
C ASP A 146 -19.64 -17.58 0.37
N TYR A 147 -19.06 -16.48 0.87
CA TYR A 147 -19.00 -16.19 2.30
C TYR A 147 -19.44 -14.77 2.65
N GLU A 148 -19.91 -14.63 3.87
CA GLU A 148 -20.14 -13.35 4.55
C GLU A 148 -19.08 -13.17 5.63
N PHE A 149 -18.65 -11.92 5.81
CA PHE A 149 -17.59 -11.57 6.74
C PHE A 149 -18.06 -10.52 7.73
N LYS A 150 -17.62 -10.66 8.97
CA LYS A 150 -17.82 -9.65 10.01
C LYS A 150 -16.59 -9.60 10.90
N LEU A 151 -16.15 -8.40 11.26
CA LEU A 151 -15.16 -8.24 12.33
C LEU A 151 -15.82 -8.56 13.67
N GLU A 152 -15.16 -9.40 14.48
CA GLU A 152 -15.62 -9.68 15.84
C GLU A 152 -15.53 -8.41 16.70
N ASN A 153 -14.43 -7.67 16.58
CA ASN A 153 -14.27 -6.37 17.21
C ASN A 153 -13.95 -5.29 16.15
N PRO A 154 -14.97 -4.48 15.73
CA PRO A 154 -14.77 -3.42 14.73
C PRO A 154 -13.83 -2.29 15.18
N THR A 155 -13.62 -2.13 16.50
CA THR A 155 -12.75 -1.08 17.05
C THR A 155 -11.31 -1.54 17.25
N ALA A 156 -11.01 -2.82 17.02
CA ALA A 156 -9.65 -3.33 17.14
C ALA A 156 -8.74 -2.67 16.09
N ALA A 157 -7.52 -2.31 16.51
CA ALA A 157 -6.54 -1.75 15.59
C ALA A 157 -6.19 -2.78 14.49
N PRO A 158 -6.40 -2.46 13.21
CA PRO A 158 -6.19 -3.42 12.12
C PRO A 158 -4.73 -3.75 11.87
N PHE A 159 -3.82 -2.90 12.36
CA PHE A 159 -2.40 -3.04 12.15
C PHE A 159 -1.62 -2.73 13.42
N LEU A 160 -0.48 -3.40 13.58
CA LEU A 160 0.56 -3.04 14.53
C LEU A 160 1.71 -2.37 13.77
N THR A 161 2.30 -1.34 14.37
CA THR A 161 3.44 -0.62 13.78
C THR A 161 4.65 -0.77 14.69
N PHE A 162 5.73 -1.31 14.15
CA PHE A 162 7.01 -1.46 14.82
C PHE A 162 8.07 -0.67 14.04
N GLY A 163 8.41 0.52 14.51
CA GLY A 163 9.33 1.41 13.78
C GLY A 163 8.83 1.73 12.38
N LYS A 164 9.52 1.25 11.37
CA LYS A 164 9.17 1.48 9.94
C LYS A 164 8.30 0.37 9.33
N VAL A 165 7.99 -0.67 10.08
CA VAL A 165 7.26 -1.84 9.60
C VAL A 165 5.85 -1.83 10.15
N ARG A 166 4.87 -2.00 9.28
CA ARG A 166 3.47 -2.14 9.61
C ARG A 166 3.01 -3.55 9.23
N VAL A 167 2.45 -4.27 10.19
CA VAL A 167 1.96 -5.65 9.99
C VAL A 167 0.49 -5.75 10.36
N PRO A 168 -0.28 -6.63 9.73
CA PRO A 168 -1.64 -6.92 10.18
C PRO A 168 -1.65 -7.34 11.65
N SER A 169 -2.64 -6.87 12.38
CA SER A 169 -2.78 -7.22 13.80
C SER A 169 -3.16 -8.68 13.95
N PRO A 170 -2.42 -9.49 14.71
CA PRO A 170 -2.78 -10.88 14.98
C PRO A 170 -4.01 -10.99 15.92
N PHE A 171 -4.43 -9.88 16.52
CA PHE A 171 -5.59 -9.81 17.42
C PHE A 171 -6.89 -9.49 16.70
N MET A 172 -6.85 -9.32 15.38
CA MET A 172 -8.07 -9.17 14.59
C MET A 172 -8.68 -10.53 14.26
N THR A 173 -9.88 -10.74 14.76
CA THR A 173 -10.69 -11.93 14.43
C THR A 173 -11.72 -11.59 13.37
N LEU A 174 -11.73 -12.37 12.30
CA LEU A 174 -12.72 -12.30 11.24
C LEU A 174 -13.70 -13.47 11.40
N LEU A 175 -14.95 -13.16 11.66
CA LEU A 175 -16.03 -14.15 11.68
C LEU A 175 -16.47 -14.40 10.23
N VAL A 176 -16.56 -15.68 9.86
CA VAL A 176 -16.86 -16.10 8.49
C VAL A 176 -18.08 -17.03 8.52
N ARG A 177 -19.07 -16.74 7.66
CA ARG A 177 -20.26 -17.58 7.47
C ARG A 177 -20.43 -17.90 6.00
N LYS A 178 -20.64 -19.17 5.67
CA LYS A 178 -20.99 -19.58 4.31
C LYS A 178 -22.38 -19.04 3.95
N ARG A 179 -22.53 -18.45 2.76
CA ARG A 179 -23.82 -17.99 2.25
C ARG A 179 -24.72 -19.19 1.98
N SER A 180 -26.00 -19.08 2.32
CA SER A 180 -26.99 -20.07 1.93
C SER A 180 -27.24 -20.00 0.42
N THR A 181 -27.46 -21.14 -0.20
CA THR A 181 -27.53 -21.32 -1.68
C THR A 181 -28.70 -20.53 -2.35
N GLY A 182 -29.52 -19.82 -1.58
CA GLY A 182 -30.65 -19.01 -2.08
C GLY A 182 -30.40 -17.51 -2.20
N SER A 183 -29.20 -17.01 -1.81
CA SER A 183 -28.93 -15.57 -1.69
C SER A 183 -27.89 -15.07 -2.73
N ARG A 184 -27.94 -15.57 -3.96
CA ARG A 184 -27.20 -14.95 -5.07
C ARG A 184 -28.01 -13.77 -5.59
N VAL A 185 -27.55 -12.55 -5.30
CA VAL A 185 -28.03 -11.31 -5.92
C VAL A 185 -27.46 -11.20 -7.31
#